data_586cab813e28cd834a55bc5dd63fc0b3
#
_entry.id   586cab813e28cd834a55bc5dd63fc0b3
#
_cell.length_a   1.000
_cell.length_b   1.000
_cell.length_c   1.000
_cell.angle_alpha   90.00
_cell.angle_beta   90.00
_cell.angle_gamma   90.00
#
_symmetry.space_group_name_H-M   'P 1'
#
loop_
_entity.id
_entity.type
_entity.pdbx_description
1 polymer ?
#
loop_
_entity_poly.entity_id
_entity_poly.type
_entity_poly.pdbx_seq_one_letter_code
_entity_poly.pdbx_strand_id
1 'polypeptide(L)'
;MPEDLVLILYTTLYRKGGSQFAVVAETLADERRIEGGDVICRAVESKRDVLKAIAEIGEAGRKISELHFVGHSGMYGPMFGTVAFPEQFSPFEWEHLDIPFAENASASFHCCRSARWFAPFFARTFNVNANGFFWYTTFSKSRKKYASAGESTERPLYTIGCKGRKSHGYRASIQKRLGFMPAEVMRSFKPSAVNGADTYNEVAELYDAAFADIRVRQDEWNWLNEHLPNGKIDLLDIGCGNGALLNALSGRIGSGVGVDESASILDRARSRNSEISNLKFEIIKGPVLPFADNSFDVAISLMSFRYLDWDPLLHEIKRITRPGGKFLIIDMVTVPVATREYPRLLKDKLRTMKNQKANARFDEALKKLVSHPDWKRMLEYNPIRSEHEMKWYLESRFPGQKMEILNMAWNSRIVAFDSGPVERGVETRLTYP
;
A
#
# COMPACT_ATOMS: atom_id res chain seq x y z
N MET A 1 -5.52 5.86 40.35
CA MET A 1 -5.87 5.21 39.08
C MET A 1 -4.59 5.22 38.27
N PRO A 2 -4.23 4.21 37.50
CA PRO A 2 -3.08 4.33 36.62
C PRO A 2 -3.32 5.53 35.70
N GLU A 3 -2.41 6.50 35.71
CA GLU A 3 -2.49 7.68 34.87
C GLU A 3 -2.47 7.21 33.41
N ASP A 4 -3.42 7.70 32.61
CA ASP A 4 -3.54 7.37 31.21
C ASP A 4 -2.26 7.80 30.48
N LEU A 5 -1.63 6.86 29.78
CA LEU A 5 -0.36 7.07 29.09
C LEU A 5 -0.55 7.75 27.74
N VAL A 6 0.23 8.78 27.49
CA VAL A 6 0.43 9.33 26.16
C VAL A 6 1.68 8.72 25.52
N LEU A 7 1.51 7.97 24.44
CA LEU A 7 2.60 7.36 23.70
C LEU A 7 2.88 8.16 22.42
N ILE A 8 4.09 8.69 22.28
CA ILE A 8 4.54 9.42 21.09
C ILE A 8 5.68 8.64 20.45
N LEU A 9 5.45 8.12 19.24
CA LEU A 9 6.43 7.43 18.43
C LEU A 9 6.85 8.30 17.25
N TYR A 10 8.15 8.34 16.93
CA TYR A 10 8.62 9.10 15.78
C TYR A 10 9.75 8.38 15.03
N THR A 11 9.80 8.57 13.71
CA THR A 11 10.80 7.95 12.85
C THR A 11 11.95 8.89 12.56
N THR A 12 13.17 8.33 12.43
CA THR A 12 14.40 9.11 12.20
C THR A 12 15.13 8.74 10.92
N LEU A 13 15.05 7.47 10.47
CA LEU A 13 15.87 6.93 9.39
C LEU A 13 15.23 7.03 8.00
N TYR A 14 13.91 6.87 7.92
CA TYR A 14 13.23 6.84 6.62
C TYR A 14 13.21 8.23 5.98
N ARG A 15 14.06 8.45 4.97
CA ARG A 15 14.18 9.71 4.23
C ARG A 15 14.71 10.88 5.09
N LYS A 16 14.66 12.10 4.52
CA LYS A 16 15.05 13.33 5.21
C LYS A 16 13.97 13.77 6.19
N GLY A 17 14.37 14.47 7.24
CA GLY A 17 13.47 15.08 8.21
C GLY A 17 13.48 14.43 9.59
N GLY A 18 14.29 13.39 9.82
CA GLY A 18 14.34 12.66 11.10
C GLY A 18 14.60 13.56 12.30
N SER A 19 15.57 14.47 12.23
CA SER A 19 15.85 15.45 13.30
C SER A 19 14.65 16.36 13.58
N GLN A 20 13.94 16.80 12.53
CA GLN A 20 12.75 17.65 12.68
C GLN A 20 11.57 16.87 13.23
N PHE A 21 11.42 15.58 12.89
CA PHE A 21 10.39 14.72 13.49
C PHE A 21 10.62 14.53 14.99
N ALA A 22 11.87 14.35 15.41
CA ALA A 22 12.22 14.29 16.83
C ALA A 22 11.81 15.59 17.56
N VAL A 23 12.11 16.76 16.98
CA VAL A 23 11.71 18.07 17.57
C VAL A 23 10.19 18.24 17.64
N VAL A 24 9.46 17.78 16.61
CA VAL A 24 7.99 17.78 16.64
C VAL A 24 7.46 16.86 17.74
N ALA A 25 8.01 15.66 17.85
CA ALA A 25 7.62 14.70 18.88
C ALA A 25 7.86 15.23 20.29
N GLU A 26 9.01 15.81 20.54
CA GLU A 26 9.32 16.44 21.83
C GLU A 26 8.47 17.69 22.08
N THR A 27 8.11 18.48 21.06
CA THR A 27 7.16 19.59 21.22
C THR A 27 5.79 19.07 21.69
N LEU A 28 5.29 17.99 21.12
CA LEU A 28 4.04 17.35 21.54
C LEU A 28 4.15 16.78 22.97
N ALA A 29 5.30 16.16 23.28
CA ALA A 29 5.55 15.60 24.59
C ALA A 29 5.55 16.69 25.68
N ASP A 30 6.21 17.81 25.44
CA ASP A 30 6.23 18.93 26.39
C ASP A 30 4.83 19.50 26.64
N GLU A 31 4.03 19.66 25.57
CA GLU A 31 2.65 20.13 25.73
C GLU A 31 1.81 19.17 26.58
N ARG A 32 1.91 17.86 26.36
CA ARG A 32 1.18 16.88 27.15
C ARG A 32 1.67 16.78 28.59
N ARG A 33 2.97 16.92 28.85
CA ARG A 33 3.53 17.00 30.20
C ARG A 33 3.02 18.23 30.97
N ILE A 34 2.93 19.38 30.30
CA ILE A 34 2.37 20.62 30.88
C ILE A 34 0.90 20.42 31.26
N GLU A 35 0.14 19.64 30.45
CA GLU A 35 -1.25 19.28 30.73
C GLU A 35 -1.40 18.23 31.84
N GLY A 36 -0.29 17.72 32.39
CA GLY A 36 -0.25 16.73 33.47
C GLY A 36 -0.26 15.27 32.99
N GLY A 37 -0.07 15.03 31.71
CA GLY A 37 -0.03 13.68 31.14
C GLY A 37 1.29 12.94 31.45
N ASP A 38 1.18 11.62 31.70
CA ASP A 38 2.35 10.74 31.72
C ASP A 38 2.73 10.40 30.27
N VAL A 39 3.95 10.75 29.84
CA VAL A 39 4.34 10.75 28.43
C VAL A 39 5.57 9.88 28.19
N ILE A 40 5.44 8.89 27.33
CA ILE A 40 6.55 8.19 26.70
C ILE A 40 6.73 8.74 25.28
N CYS A 41 7.92 9.34 25.01
CA CYS A 41 8.33 9.81 23.69
C CYS A 41 9.52 8.98 23.22
N ARG A 42 9.38 8.25 22.10
CA ARG A 42 10.37 7.26 21.68
C ARG A 42 10.61 7.30 20.17
N ALA A 43 11.88 7.27 19.77
CA ALA A 43 12.31 7.01 18.40
C ALA A 43 12.02 5.52 18.05
N VAL A 44 11.55 5.29 16.83
CA VAL A 44 11.33 3.94 16.28
C VAL A 44 11.92 3.90 14.87
N GLU A 45 12.78 2.92 14.61
CA GLU A 45 13.48 2.78 13.34
C GLU A 45 12.95 1.63 12.49
N SER A 46 12.23 0.70 13.12
CA SER A 46 11.69 -0.52 12.50
C SER A 46 10.29 -0.84 13.01
N LYS A 47 9.59 -1.75 12.33
CA LYS A 47 8.35 -2.36 12.84
C LYS A 47 8.58 -3.02 14.20
N ARG A 48 9.74 -3.66 14.37
CA ARG A 48 10.11 -4.34 15.62
C ARG A 48 10.18 -3.38 16.82
N ASP A 49 10.66 -2.15 16.61
CA ASP A 49 10.73 -1.17 17.71
C ASP A 49 9.34 -0.74 18.17
N VAL A 50 8.39 -0.65 17.22
CA VAL A 50 6.97 -0.37 17.55
C VAL A 50 6.37 -1.52 18.35
N LEU A 51 6.57 -2.77 17.90
CA LEU A 51 6.10 -3.97 18.62
C LEU A 51 6.66 -4.02 20.03
N LYS A 52 7.96 -3.77 20.18
CA LYS A 52 8.63 -3.72 21.48
C LYS A 52 8.05 -2.63 22.39
N ALA A 53 7.81 -1.43 21.87
CA ALA A 53 7.23 -0.34 22.64
C ALA A 53 5.81 -0.66 23.13
N ILE A 54 4.99 -1.31 22.28
CA ILE A 54 3.63 -1.74 22.63
C ILE A 54 3.67 -2.85 23.68
N ALA A 55 4.52 -3.86 23.50
CA ALA A 55 4.66 -4.99 24.42
C ALA A 55 5.10 -4.53 25.83
N GLU A 56 6.12 -3.68 25.92
CA GLU A 56 6.60 -3.12 27.20
C GLU A 56 5.50 -2.39 27.98
N ILE A 57 4.61 -1.67 27.29
CA ILE A 57 3.48 -0.96 27.89
C ILE A 57 2.44 -1.97 28.42
N GLY A 58 2.11 -2.98 27.59
CA GLY A 58 1.18 -4.04 27.97
C GLY A 58 1.66 -4.87 29.15
N GLU A 59 2.93 -5.29 29.14
CA GLU A 59 3.58 -6.03 30.22
C GLU A 59 3.61 -5.24 31.55
N ALA A 60 3.74 -3.91 31.46
CA ALA A 60 3.64 -3.02 32.62
C ALA A 60 2.20 -2.81 33.10
N GLY A 61 1.20 -3.44 32.48
CA GLY A 61 -0.23 -3.29 32.82
C GLY A 61 -0.78 -1.89 32.57
N ARG A 62 -0.11 -1.09 31.74
CA ARG A 62 -0.48 0.30 31.43
C ARG A 62 -1.41 0.36 30.21
N LYS A 63 -2.20 1.43 30.12
CA LYS A 63 -3.12 1.67 29.01
C LYS A 63 -2.75 2.97 28.30
N ILE A 64 -2.89 2.98 26.97
CA ILE A 64 -2.58 4.14 26.11
C ILE A 64 -3.87 4.94 25.91
N SER A 65 -3.94 6.16 26.42
CA SER A 65 -5.06 7.10 26.17
C SER A 65 -4.86 7.91 24.88
N GLU A 66 -3.62 8.27 24.57
CA GLU A 66 -3.29 8.94 23.32
C GLU A 66 -2.07 8.28 22.67
N LEU A 67 -2.22 7.91 21.39
CA LEU A 67 -1.11 7.49 20.54
C LEU A 67 -0.81 8.57 19.51
N HIS A 68 0.42 9.07 19.46
CA HIS A 68 0.88 9.95 18.42
C HIS A 68 1.97 9.29 17.60
N PHE A 69 1.87 9.38 16.28
CA PHE A 69 2.93 8.97 15.38
C PHE A 69 3.41 10.15 14.54
N VAL A 70 4.72 10.45 14.57
CA VAL A 70 5.34 11.56 13.86
C VAL A 70 6.36 11.03 12.86
N GLY A 71 6.16 11.27 11.56
CA GLY A 71 7.09 10.74 10.57
C GLY A 71 6.57 10.79 9.14
N HIS A 72 7.16 9.96 8.30
CA HIS A 72 6.66 9.70 6.97
C HIS A 72 5.57 8.63 7.00
N SER A 73 4.73 8.62 5.98
CA SER A 73 3.73 7.57 5.77
C SER A 73 3.71 7.11 4.32
N GLY A 74 3.42 5.85 4.14
CA GLY A 74 2.93 5.24 2.93
C GLY A 74 1.41 5.12 2.97
N MET A 75 0.87 4.24 2.14
CA MET A 75 -0.57 4.03 2.04
C MET A 75 -1.14 3.42 3.31
N TYR A 76 -0.47 2.44 3.90
CA TYR A 76 -0.91 1.70 5.08
C TYR A 76 -0.35 2.25 6.40
N GLY A 77 -0.08 3.55 6.43
CA GLY A 77 0.33 4.25 7.64
C GLY A 77 1.82 4.55 7.72
N PRO A 78 2.38 4.56 8.93
CA PRO A 78 3.76 4.92 9.19
C PRO A 78 4.79 4.13 8.39
N MET A 79 5.87 4.81 7.99
CA MET A 79 7.01 4.20 7.31
C MET A 79 8.21 4.15 8.24
N PHE A 80 8.88 3.00 8.27
CA PHE A 80 10.07 2.70 9.06
C PHE A 80 11.23 2.27 8.15
N GLY A 81 12.35 1.90 8.75
CA GLY A 81 13.56 1.49 8.05
C GLY A 81 14.24 2.63 7.32
N THR A 82 14.92 2.31 6.24
CA THR A 82 15.59 3.26 5.36
C THR A 82 14.96 3.30 3.97
N VAL A 83 15.42 4.18 3.08
CA VAL A 83 15.02 4.14 1.66
C VAL A 83 15.54 2.87 0.97
N ALA A 84 16.71 2.38 1.41
CA ALA A 84 17.29 1.14 0.88
C ALA A 84 16.56 -0.12 1.35
N PHE A 85 15.94 -0.07 2.52
CA PHE A 85 15.11 -1.14 3.07
C PHE A 85 13.92 -0.54 3.82
N PRO A 86 12.86 -0.13 3.10
CA PRO A 86 11.66 0.45 3.72
C PRO A 86 10.81 -0.63 4.38
N GLU A 87 10.27 -0.31 5.54
CA GLU A 87 9.32 -1.14 6.27
C GLU A 87 8.00 -0.40 6.46
N GLN A 88 6.89 -1.13 6.39
CA GLN A 88 5.56 -0.65 6.69
C GLN A 88 4.71 -1.83 7.15
N PHE A 89 3.92 -1.66 8.19
CA PHE A 89 2.90 -2.66 8.52
C PHE A 89 1.86 -2.74 7.40
N SER A 90 1.50 -3.95 7.04
CA SER A 90 0.36 -4.22 6.18
C SER A 90 -0.96 -4.15 6.97
N PRO A 91 -2.13 -4.09 6.33
CA PRO A 91 -3.41 -4.21 7.02
C PRO A 91 -3.50 -5.46 7.89
N PHE A 92 -3.11 -6.60 7.36
CA PHE A 92 -3.07 -7.87 8.09
C PHE A 92 -2.22 -7.78 9.36
N GLU A 93 -1.02 -7.20 9.26
CA GLU A 93 -0.14 -7.03 10.42
C GLU A 93 -0.76 -6.10 11.47
N TRP A 94 -1.36 -4.96 11.04
CA TRP A 94 -2.06 -4.07 11.97
C TRP A 94 -3.20 -4.78 12.71
N GLU A 95 -4.02 -5.57 12.01
CA GLU A 95 -5.17 -6.29 12.59
C GLU A 95 -4.76 -7.34 13.63
N HIS A 96 -3.51 -7.80 13.58
CA HIS A 96 -2.95 -8.76 14.54
C HIS A 96 -2.17 -8.11 15.70
N LEU A 97 -2.14 -6.77 15.77
CA LEU A 97 -1.53 -6.08 16.92
C LEU A 97 -2.52 -5.95 18.06
N ASP A 98 -2.10 -6.38 19.26
CA ASP A 98 -2.80 -6.08 20.50
C ASP A 98 -2.22 -4.81 21.12
N ILE A 99 -2.83 -3.66 20.82
CA ILE A 99 -2.41 -2.36 21.38
C ILE A 99 -3.23 -2.10 22.64
N PRO A 100 -2.59 -1.94 23.82
CA PRO A 100 -3.29 -1.79 25.11
C PRO A 100 -3.92 -0.38 25.24
N PHE A 101 -4.93 -0.08 24.42
CA PHE A 101 -5.66 1.18 24.50
C PHE A 101 -6.54 1.29 25.74
N ALA A 102 -6.61 2.50 26.30
CA ALA A 102 -7.59 2.86 27.32
C ALA A 102 -8.99 3.02 26.68
N GLU A 103 -10.02 3.05 27.51
CA GLU A 103 -11.37 3.40 27.06
C GLU A 103 -11.37 4.84 26.49
N ASN A 104 -12.03 5.04 25.37
CA ASN A 104 -12.08 6.33 24.63
C ASN A 104 -10.72 6.87 24.16
N ALA A 105 -9.73 6.00 23.98
CA ALA A 105 -8.43 6.38 23.48
C ALA A 105 -8.50 7.05 22.09
N SER A 106 -7.44 7.78 21.75
CA SER A 106 -7.28 8.40 20.44
C SER A 106 -5.91 8.14 19.84
N ALA A 107 -5.85 8.11 18.49
CA ALA A 107 -4.60 8.03 17.76
C ALA A 107 -4.47 9.22 16.79
N SER A 108 -3.30 9.83 16.70
CA SER A 108 -3.05 10.99 15.86
C SER A 108 -1.81 10.78 14.99
N PHE A 109 -2.00 10.78 13.67
CA PHE A 109 -0.95 10.52 12.70
C PHE A 109 -0.43 11.81 12.07
N HIS A 110 0.67 12.33 12.61
CA HIS A 110 1.36 13.55 12.17
C HIS A 110 2.20 13.29 10.91
N CYS A 111 1.61 12.67 9.90
CA CYS A 111 2.26 12.24 8.68
C CYS A 111 1.39 12.48 7.43
N CYS A 112 2.02 12.45 6.26
CA CYS A 112 1.39 12.79 4.98
C CYS A 112 0.23 11.85 4.65
N ARG A 113 -0.93 12.42 4.23
CA ARG A 113 -2.05 11.67 3.61
C ARG A 113 -2.66 10.55 4.47
N SER A 114 -2.36 10.52 5.76
CA SER A 114 -2.84 9.49 6.69
C SER A 114 -4.35 9.42 6.83
N ALA A 115 -5.08 10.53 6.59
CA ALA A 115 -6.54 10.56 6.61
C ALA A 115 -7.23 9.98 5.37
N ARG A 116 -6.48 9.59 4.31
CA ARG A 116 -7.11 9.10 3.09
C ARG A 116 -7.59 7.67 3.20
N TRP A 117 -6.79 6.83 3.83
CA TRP A 117 -7.11 5.42 4.03
C TRP A 117 -6.77 4.96 5.44
N PHE A 118 -5.58 5.29 5.95
CA PHE A 118 -5.02 4.68 7.16
C PHE A 118 -5.76 5.07 8.44
N ALA A 119 -6.03 6.36 8.69
CA ALA A 119 -6.72 6.76 9.92
C ALA A 119 -8.14 6.18 10.03
N PRO A 120 -8.99 6.18 8.97
CA PRO A 120 -10.27 5.46 9.02
C PRO A 120 -10.13 3.95 9.24
N PHE A 121 -9.13 3.30 8.63
CA PHE A 121 -8.81 1.90 8.86
C PHE A 121 -8.43 1.66 10.32
N PHE A 122 -7.47 2.41 10.86
CA PHE A 122 -6.99 2.31 12.23
C PHE A 122 -8.11 2.50 13.25
N ALA A 123 -8.99 3.49 13.02
CA ALA A 123 -10.14 3.74 13.89
C ALA A 123 -11.05 2.51 14.01
N ARG A 124 -11.33 1.85 12.91
CA ARG A 124 -12.17 0.63 12.90
C ARG A 124 -11.46 -0.56 13.55
N THR A 125 -10.21 -0.79 13.17
CA THR A 125 -9.43 -1.94 13.62
C THR A 125 -9.26 -1.95 15.14
N PHE A 126 -8.93 -0.80 15.73
CA PHE A 126 -8.64 -0.71 17.16
C PHE A 126 -9.78 -0.13 17.99
N ASN A 127 -10.91 0.19 17.37
CA ASN A 127 -12.06 0.81 18.05
C ASN A 127 -11.72 2.10 18.81
N VAL A 128 -10.88 2.96 18.21
CA VAL A 128 -10.43 4.23 18.79
C VAL A 128 -10.71 5.39 17.85
N ASN A 129 -10.77 6.62 18.39
CA ASN A 129 -10.80 7.80 17.51
C ASN A 129 -9.45 7.97 16.81
N ALA A 130 -9.41 8.14 15.50
CA ALA A 130 -8.16 8.32 14.75
C ALA A 130 -8.16 9.64 13.97
N ASN A 131 -7.02 10.34 14.01
CA ASN A 131 -6.83 11.65 13.37
C ASN A 131 -5.69 11.60 12.36
N GLY A 132 -5.84 12.31 11.23
CA GLY A 132 -4.79 12.37 10.22
C GLY A 132 -4.96 13.52 9.25
N PHE A 133 -3.93 13.78 8.46
CA PHE A 133 -3.96 14.80 7.40
C PHE A 133 -4.40 14.19 6.06
N PHE A 134 -5.29 14.88 5.36
CA PHE A 134 -5.74 14.44 4.04
C PHE A 134 -4.71 14.74 2.93
N TRP A 135 -3.93 15.81 3.10
CA TRP A 135 -2.88 16.24 2.18
C TRP A 135 -1.48 15.94 2.70
N TYR A 136 -0.47 16.44 2.00
CA TYR A 136 0.91 16.34 2.44
C TYR A 136 1.15 17.26 3.64
N THR A 137 2.17 16.93 4.42
CA THR A 137 2.57 17.70 5.60
C THR A 137 3.87 18.48 5.36
N THR A 138 4.07 19.53 6.16
CA THR A 138 5.31 20.30 6.24
C THR A 138 5.57 20.72 7.68
N PHE A 139 6.81 21.07 7.99
CA PHE A 139 7.17 21.63 9.29
C PHE A 139 6.81 23.12 9.39
N SER A 140 6.38 23.55 10.57
CA SER A 140 6.00 24.94 10.84
C SER A 140 6.25 25.31 12.30
N LYS A 141 6.62 26.58 12.55
CA LYS A 141 6.66 27.16 13.91
C LYS A 141 5.28 27.53 14.47
N SER A 142 4.20 27.29 13.70
CA SER A 142 2.83 27.56 14.12
C SER A 142 1.88 26.45 13.69
N ARG A 143 0.92 26.06 14.54
CA ARG A 143 -0.13 25.08 14.21
C ARG A 143 -1.20 25.66 13.28
N LYS A 144 -1.40 26.98 13.27
CA LYS A 144 -2.51 27.62 12.56
C LYS A 144 -2.17 27.98 11.11
N LYS A 145 -0.90 28.28 10.84
CA LYS A 145 -0.43 28.66 9.51
C LYS A 145 1.00 28.22 9.28
N TYR A 146 1.43 28.23 8.03
CA TYR A 146 2.85 28.03 7.74
C TYR A 146 3.66 29.21 8.27
N ALA A 147 4.56 28.92 9.19
CA ALA A 147 5.62 29.81 9.62
C ALA A 147 6.94 29.06 9.40
N SER A 148 7.83 29.66 8.59
CA SER A 148 9.07 29.00 8.17
C SER A 148 9.86 28.50 9.38
N ALA A 149 10.24 27.24 9.32
CA ALA A 149 11.09 26.62 10.32
C ALA A 149 12.54 26.50 9.84
N GLY A 150 12.79 26.66 8.53
CA GLY A 150 14.08 26.34 7.93
C GLY A 150 14.47 24.89 8.23
N GLU A 151 15.74 24.67 8.54
CA GLU A 151 16.26 23.40 9.10
C GLU A 151 16.30 23.44 10.64
N SER A 152 15.50 24.32 11.27
CA SER A 152 15.52 24.54 12.71
C SER A 152 15.18 23.25 13.48
N THR A 153 16.02 22.99 14.47
CA THR A 153 15.82 21.96 15.50
C THR A 153 15.35 22.56 16.84
N GLU A 154 14.91 23.81 16.84
CA GLU A 154 14.40 24.49 18.04
C GLU A 154 12.90 24.26 18.21
N ARG A 155 12.46 24.03 19.43
CA ARG A 155 11.06 23.97 19.85
C ARG A 155 10.44 25.38 20.02
N PRO A 156 9.15 25.56 19.79
CA PRO A 156 8.20 24.57 19.29
C PRO A 156 8.30 24.36 17.77
N LEU A 157 8.10 23.14 17.33
CA LEU A 157 7.97 22.75 15.92
C LEU A 157 6.78 21.82 15.74
N TYR A 158 6.01 22.05 14.68
CA TYR A 158 4.78 21.31 14.39
C TYR A 158 4.80 20.73 12.98
N THR A 159 4.17 19.59 12.81
CA THR A 159 3.78 19.11 11.50
C THR A 159 2.38 19.64 11.19
N ILE A 160 2.23 20.36 10.08
CA ILE A 160 0.97 20.90 9.60
C ILE A 160 0.61 20.34 8.23
N GLY A 161 -0.67 20.14 7.98
CA GLY A 161 -1.18 19.76 6.66
C GLY A 161 -1.15 20.95 5.70
N CYS A 162 -0.82 20.65 4.42
CA CYS A 162 -0.80 21.62 3.34
C CYS A 162 -1.73 21.18 2.23
N LYS A 163 -2.82 21.91 1.99
CA LYS A 163 -3.76 21.60 0.92
C LYS A 163 -3.09 21.71 -0.44
N GLY A 164 -3.09 20.63 -1.22
CA GLY A 164 -2.52 20.61 -2.55
C GLY A 164 -1.96 19.26 -2.97
N ARG A 165 -1.30 19.23 -4.13
CA ARG A 165 -0.62 18.04 -4.69
C ARG A 165 0.76 17.84 -4.03
N LYS A 166 1.46 16.79 -4.44
CA LYS A 166 2.87 16.55 -4.07
C LYS A 166 3.67 17.85 -4.20
N SER A 167 4.53 18.16 -3.24
CA SER A 167 5.25 19.44 -3.14
C SER A 167 4.35 20.65 -2.83
N HIS A 168 3.19 20.44 -2.25
CA HIS A 168 2.22 21.47 -1.83
C HIS A 168 1.48 22.19 -2.98
N GLY A 169 1.75 21.84 -4.24
CA GLY A 169 1.17 22.47 -5.42
C GLY A 169 1.61 23.94 -5.61
N TYR A 170 1.34 24.49 -6.78
CA TYR A 170 1.76 25.85 -7.14
C TYR A 170 1.15 26.91 -6.21
N ARG A 171 -0.16 26.82 -5.98
CA ARG A 171 -0.88 27.77 -5.10
C ARG A 171 -0.36 27.74 -3.67
N ALA A 172 -0.22 26.57 -3.09
CA ALA A 172 0.28 26.42 -1.72
C ALA A 172 1.75 26.88 -1.60
N SER A 173 2.57 26.67 -2.63
CA SER A 173 3.95 27.16 -2.66
C SER A 173 4.03 28.68 -2.68
N ILE A 174 3.16 29.36 -3.44
CA ILE A 174 3.05 30.83 -3.43
C ILE A 174 2.59 31.32 -2.06
N GLN A 175 1.51 30.76 -1.51
CA GLN A 175 1.00 31.16 -0.20
C GLN A 175 2.02 30.96 0.92
N LYS A 176 2.80 29.85 0.84
CA LYS A 176 3.89 29.55 1.73
C LYS A 176 4.98 30.63 1.65
N ARG A 177 5.40 30.99 0.43
CA ARG A 177 6.43 32.03 0.19
C ARG A 177 5.98 33.41 0.69
N LEU A 178 4.69 33.70 0.56
CA LEU A 178 4.10 34.98 1.02
C LEU A 178 3.72 34.98 2.50
N GLY A 179 3.93 33.87 3.24
CA GLY A 179 3.73 33.78 4.68
C GLY A 179 2.27 33.71 5.16
N PHE A 180 1.29 33.47 4.26
CA PHE A 180 -0.14 33.40 4.63
C PHE A 180 -0.82 32.07 4.33
N MET A 181 -0.06 30.99 4.05
CA MET A 181 -0.63 29.66 3.85
C MET A 181 -1.25 29.13 5.15
N PRO A 182 -2.58 28.86 5.19
CA PRO A 182 -3.21 28.28 6.37
C PRO A 182 -2.82 26.81 6.53
N ALA A 183 -2.78 26.34 7.77
CA ALA A 183 -2.65 24.92 8.05
C ALA A 183 -3.98 24.21 7.74
N GLU A 184 -3.86 22.99 7.18
CA GLU A 184 -5.00 22.07 7.11
C GLU A 184 -5.21 21.43 8.50
N VAL A 185 -6.45 21.40 8.95
CA VAL A 185 -6.83 20.72 10.19
C VAL A 185 -6.84 19.20 9.95
N MET A 186 -6.39 18.41 10.93
CA MET A 186 -6.55 16.96 10.91
C MET A 186 -8.04 16.60 10.81
N ARG A 187 -8.33 15.58 10.02
CA ARG A 187 -9.65 14.95 9.97
C ARG A 187 -9.73 13.88 11.03
N SER A 188 -10.86 13.85 11.73
CA SER A 188 -11.12 12.85 12.76
C SER A 188 -12.08 11.78 12.25
N PHE A 189 -11.81 10.55 12.60
CA PHE A 189 -12.60 9.38 12.26
C PHE A 189 -12.97 8.65 13.54
N LYS A 190 -14.26 8.38 13.70
CA LYS A 190 -14.76 7.57 14.81
C LYS A 190 -14.74 6.10 14.42
N PRO A 191 -14.67 5.17 15.38
CA PRO A 191 -14.97 3.78 15.12
C PRO A 191 -16.38 3.70 14.52
N SER A 192 -16.48 3.32 13.26
CA SER A 192 -17.76 3.16 12.60
C SER A 192 -17.89 1.73 12.09
N ALA A 193 -19.09 1.17 12.25
CA ALA A 193 -19.41 -0.17 11.76
C ALA A 193 -19.54 -0.26 10.23
N VAL A 194 -19.07 0.72 9.47
CA VAL A 194 -19.03 0.61 8.02
C VAL A 194 -17.91 -0.36 7.67
N ASN A 195 -18.28 -1.63 7.58
CA ASN A 195 -17.49 -2.61 6.85
C ASN A 195 -17.31 -2.05 5.44
N GLY A 196 -16.05 -1.93 5.00
CA GLY A 196 -15.77 -1.80 3.59
C GLY A 196 -16.39 -3.01 2.92
N ALA A 197 -17.58 -2.85 2.35
CA ALA A 197 -18.25 -3.92 1.65
C ALA A 197 -17.29 -4.42 0.57
N ASP A 198 -17.28 -5.73 0.34
CA ASP A 198 -16.66 -6.33 -0.84
C ASP A 198 -17.34 -5.72 -2.08
N THR A 199 -16.80 -4.58 -2.51
CA THR A 199 -17.37 -3.79 -3.60
C THR A 199 -17.12 -4.44 -4.97
N TYR A 200 -16.30 -5.51 -5.04
CA TYR A 200 -16.14 -6.30 -6.25
C TYR A 200 -17.40 -7.08 -6.63
N ASN A 201 -18.23 -7.51 -5.67
CA ASN A 201 -19.46 -8.21 -5.95
C ASN A 201 -20.40 -7.37 -6.82
N GLU A 202 -20.49 -6.07 -6.57
CA GLU A 202 -21.37 -5.14 -7.28
C GLU A 202 -20.89 -4.84 -8.72
N VAL A 203 -19.62 -5.04 -9.01
CA VAL A 203 -19.01 -4.76 -10.31
C VAL A 203 -18.49 -6.01 -11.02
N ALA A 204 -18.71 -7.20 -10.47
CA ALA A 204 -18.16 -8.46 -10.97
C ALA A 204 -18.53 -8.72 -12.45
N GLU A 205 -19.75 -8.38 -12.89
CA GLU A 205 -20.16 -8.51 -14.29
C GLU A 205 -19.42 -7.54 -15.21
N LEU A 206 -19.32 -6.29 -14.80
CA LEU A 206 -18.61 -5.27 -15.57
C LEU A 206 -17.11 -5.58 -15.65
N TYR A 207 -16.56 -6.09 -14.54
CA TYR A 207 -15.18 -6.54 -14.47
C TYR A 207 -14.93 -7.71 -15.42
N ASP A 208 -15.78 -8.72 -15.37
CA ASP A 208 -15.70 -9.90 -16.23
C ASP A 208 -15.81 -9.54 -17.70
N ALA A 209 -16.77 -8.67 -18.06
CA ALA A 209 -16.93 -8.17 -19.43
C ALA A 209 -15.71 -7.39 -19.94
N ALA A 210 -15.10 -6.58 -19.06
CA ALA A 210 -13.91 -5.78 -19.42
C ALA A 210 -12.64 -6.64 -19.53
N PHE A 211 -12.47 -7.64 -18.67
CA PHE A 211 -11.24 -8.43 -18.58
C PHE A 211 -11.45 -9.90 -18.99
N ALA A 212 -12.33 -10.12 -19.95
CA ALA A 212 -12.59 -11.46 -20.48
C ALA A 212 -11.37 -12.11 -21.16
N ASP A 213 -10.54 -11.31 -21.80
CA ASP A 213 -9.31 -11.74 -22.47
C ASP A 213 -8.14 -10.86 -22.05
N ILE A 214 -7.16 -11.43 -21.36
CA ILE A 214 -5.98 -10.70 -20.88
C ILE A 214 -5.09 -10.19 -22.03
N ARG A 215 -5.16 -10.80 -23.22
CA ARG A 215 -4.33 -10.46 -24.37
C ARG A 215 -4.63 -9.06 -24.95
N VAL A 216 -5.79 -8.48 -24.60
CA VAL A 216 -6.09 -7.06 -24.91
C VAL A 216 -5.14 -6.09 -24.22
N ARG A 217 -4.49 -6.50 -23.13
CA ARG A 217 -3.43 -5.80 -22.42
C ARG A 217 -2.08 -6.18 -23.05
N GLN A 218 -1.82 -5.68 -24.24
CA GLN A 218 -0.70 -6.13 -25.07
C GLN A 218 0.67 -5.93 -24.42
N ASP A 219 0.91 -4.82 -23.74
CA ASP A 219 2.21 -4.53 -23.12
C ASP A 219 2.48 -5.53 -21.98
N GLU A 220 1.47 -5.78 -21.14
CA GLU A 220 1.53 -6.71 -20.01
C GLU A 220 1.65 -8.16 -20.52
N TRP A 221 0.88 -8.54 -21.54
CA TRP A 221 0.90 -9.86 -22.14
C TRP A 221 2.27 -10.17 -22.79
N ASN A 222 2.84 -9.23 -23.53
CA ASN A 222 4.16 -9.40 -24.15
C ASN A 222 5.25 -9.58 -23.10
N TRP A 223 5.25 -8.70 -22.08
CA TRP A 223 6.21 -8.80 -20.99
C TRP A 223 6.11 -10.15 -20.25
N LEU A 224 4.92 -10.62 -19.94
CA LEU A 224 4.72 -11.95 -19.33
C LEU A 224 5.29 -13.07 -20.20
N ASN A 225 5.03 -13.04 -21.51
CA ASN A 225 5.53 -14.06 -22.42
C ASN A 225 7.06 -14.09 -22.50
N GLU A 226 7.72 -12.94 -22.37
CA GLU A 226 9.18 -12.81 -22.38
C GLU A 226 9.80 -13.32 -21.04
N HIS A 227 9.09 -13.20 -19.91
CA HIS A 227 9.62 -13.51 -18.58
C HIS A 227 9.19 -14.87 -18.04
N LEU A 228 8.14 -15.47 -18.60
CA LEU A 228 7.74 -16.83 -18.22
C LEU A 228 8.78 -17.85 -18.71
N PRO A 229 9.21 -18.80 -17.85
CA PRO A 229 10.11 -19.86 -18.26
C PRO A 229 9.55 -20.70 -19.41
N ASN A 230 10.42 -21.25 -20.22
CA ASN A 230 10.04 -22.22 -21.24
C ASN A 230 9.68 -23.56 -20.61
N GLY A 231 8.77 -24.29 -21.26
CA GLY A 231 8.35 -25.63 -20.82
C GLY A 231 7.05 -25.60 -19.99
N LYS A 232 6.69 -26.76 -19.49
CA LYS A 232 5.50 -26.95 -18.65
C LYS A 232 5.85 -26.58 -17.21
N ILE A 233 5.26 -25.53 -16.69
CA ILE A 233 5.47 -25.00 -15.35
C ILE A 233 4.21 -25.11 -14.50
N ASP A 234 4.39 -25.22 -13.19
CA ASP A 234 3.32 -25.08 -12.21
C ASP A 234 3.24 -23.59 -11.79
N LEU A 235 2.10 -22.97 -12.04
CA LEU A 235 1.90 -21.53 -11.93
C LEU A 235 0.83 -21.19 -10.90
N LEU A 236 1.15 -20.23 -10.00
CA LEU A 236 0.19 -19.62 -9.09
C LEU A 236 -0.13 -18.17 -9.54
N ASP A 237 -1.42 -17.85 -9.67
CA ASP A 237 -1.91 -16.50 -9.95
C ASP A 237 -2.59 -15.93 -8.71
N ILE A 238 -1.98 -14.90 -8.08
CA ILE A 238 -2.43 -14.29 -6.82
C ILE A 238 -3.26 -13.05 -7.12
N GLY A 239 -4.53 -13.06 -6.72
CA GLY A 239 -5.53 -12.11 -7.14
C GLY A 239 -5.95 -12.38 -8.59
N CYS A 240 -6.28 -13.64 -8.89
CA CYS A 240 -6.52 -14.13 -10.24
C CYS A 240 -7.81 -13.58 -10.89
N GLY A 241 -8.67 -12.92 -10.10
CA GLY A 241 -9.95 -12.40 -10.57
C GLY A 241 -10.78 -13.47 -11.29
N ASN A 242 -11.24 -13.17 -12.49
CA ASN A 242 -12.05 -14.06 -13.32
C ASN A 242 -11.28 -15.17 -14.05
N GLY A 243 -10.00 -15.40 -13.71
CA GLY A 243 -9.17 -16.46 -14.26
C GLY A 243 -8.73 -16.28 -15.73
N ALA A 244 -8.87 -15.08 -16.29
CA ALA A 244 -8.55 -14.82 -17.70
C ALA A 244 -7.05 -15.02 -18.03
N LEU A 245 -6.15 -14.73 -17.10
CA LEU A 245 -4.72 -14.97 -17.30
C LEU A 245 -4.41 -16.47 -17.39
N LEU A 246 -4.88 -17.25 -16.43
CA LEU A 246 -4.68 -18.70 -16.43
C LEU A 246 -5.33 -19.37 -17.63
N ASN A 247 -6.53 -18.89 -18.04
CA ASN A 247 -7.17 -19.34 -19.28
C ASN A 247 -6.24 -19.17 -20.48
N ALA A 248 -5.71 -17.96 -20.67
CA ALA A 248 -4.84 -17.64 -21.81
C ALA A 248 -3.52 -18.44 -21.80
N LEU A 249 -3.04 -18.84 -20.62
CA LEU A 249 -1.80 -19.61 -20.43
C LEU A 249 -2.01 -21.13 -20.37
N SER A 250 -3.24 -21.65 -20.30
CA SER A 250 -3.56 -23.06 -20.01
C SER A 250 -2.88 -24.06 -20.93
N GLY A 251 -2.73 -23.75 -22.22
CA GLY A 251 -2.03 -24.58 -23.19
C GLY A 251 -0.50 -24.60 -23.03
N ARG A 252 0.06 -23.60 -22.33
CA ARG A 252 1.50 -23.41 -22.14
C ARG A 252 2.02 -23.94 -20.81
N ILE A 253 1.19 -23.92 -19.77
CA ILE A 253 1.55 -24.35 -18.41
C ILE A 253 1.25 -25.82 -18.14
N GLY A 254 1.92 -26.43 -17.18
CA GLY A 254 1.64 -27.78 -16.68
C GLY A 254 0.38 -27.80 -15.83
N SER A 255 0.38 -26.97 -14.78
CA SER A 255 -0.77 -26.71 -13.94
C SER A 255 -0.88 -25.23 -13.60
N GLY A 256 -2.10 -24.75 -13.35
CA GLY A 256 -2.36 -23.39 -12.91
C GLY A 256 -3.31 -23.37 -11.72
N VAL A 257 -2.94 -22.62 -10.68
CA VAL A 257 -3.82 -22.36 -9.54
C VAL A 257 -4.05 -20.88 -9.45
N GLY A 258 -5.31 -20.46 -9.45
CA GLY A 258 -5.72 -19.09 -9.22
C GLY A 258 -6.28 -18.92 -7.81
N VAL A 259 -5.84 -17.89 -7.10
CA VAL A 259 -6.37 -17.55 -5.78
C VAL A 259 -6.89 -16.12 -5.74
N ASP A 260 -8.02 -15.91 -5.07
CA ASP A 260 -8.64 -14.57 -4.88
C ASP A 260 -9.46 -14.56 -3.59
N GLU A 261 -9.73 -13.37 -3.04
CA GLU A 261 -10.57 -13.20 -1.86
C GLU A 261 -12.07 -13.12 -2.19
N SER A 262 -12.40 -12.76 -3.42
CA SER A 262 -13.78 -12.59 -3.88
C SER A 262 -14.38 -13.89 -4.40
N ALA A 263 -15.32 -14.46 -3.64
CA ALA A 263 -16.03 -15.65 -4.04
C ALA A 263 -16.80 -15.46 -5.37
N SER A 264 -17.44 -14.31 -5.57
CA SER A 264 -18.23 -14.00 -6.76
C SER A 264 -17.39 -13.96 -8.04
N ILE A 265 -16.15 -13.46 -7.97
CA ILE A 265 -15.24 -13.45 -9.10
C ILE A 265 -14.67 -14.85 -9.36
N LEU A 266 -14.35 -15.60 -8.31
CA LEU A 266 -13.88 -16.99 -8.43
C LEU A 266 -14.93 -17.92 -9.05
N ASP A 267 -16.22 -17.74 -8.77
CA ASP A 267 -17.28 -18.51 -9.41
C ASP A 267 -17.32 -18.26 -10.92
N ARG A 268 -17.02 -17.04 -11.36
CA ARG A 268 -16.84 -16.74 -12.79
C ARG A 268 -15.58 -17.38 -13.36
N ALA A 269 -14.48 -17.37 -12.61
CA ALA A 269 -13.25 -18.04 -13.01
C ALA A 269 -13.48 -19.56 -13.20
N ARG A 270 -14.14 -20.22 -12.27
CA ARG A 270 -14.51 -21.63 -12.33
C ARG A 270 -15.42 -21.94 -13.51
N SER A 271 -16.47 -21.14 -13.69
CA SER A 271 -17.42 -21.31 -14.81
C SER A 271 -16.74 -21.17 -16.16
N ARG A 272 -15.92 -20.12 -16.34
CA ARG A 272 -15.18 -19.86 -17.59
C ARG A 272 -14.21 -20.98 -17.94
N ASN A 273 -13.59 -21.60 -16.95
CA ASN A 273 -12.52 -22.58 -17.14
C ASN A 273 -12.94 -24.01 -16.81
N SER A 274 -14.22 -24.29 -16.75
CA SER A 274 -14.77 -25.61 -16.33
C SER A 274 -14.28 -26.80 -17.16
N GLU A 275 -13.94 -26.57 -18.43
CA GLU A 275 -13.44 -27.60 -19.34
C GLU A 275 -11.91 -27.72 -19.36
N ILE A 276 -11.20 -26.87 -18.61
CA ILE A 276 -9.73 -26.83 -18.60
C ILE A 276 -9.21 -27.58 -17.38
N SER A 277 -8.81 -28.84 -17.57
CA SER A 277 -8.51 -29.78 -16.50
C SER A 277 -7.25 -29.45 -15.68
N ASN A 278 -6.31 -28.68 -16.23
CA ASN A 278 -5.08 -28.28 -15.55
C ASN A 278 -5.18 -26.96 -14.76
N LEU A 279 -6.40 -26.41 -14.60
CA LEU A 279 -6.64 -25.19 -13.82
C LEU A 279 -7.48 -25.48 -12.57
N LYS A 280 -7.14 -24.78 -11.47
CA LYS A 280 -7.89 -24.77 -10.21
C LYS A 280 -8.07 -23.35 -9.70
N PHE A 281 -9.17 -23.08 -8.99
CA PHE A 281 -9.46 -21.76 -8.42
C PHE A 281 -9.92 -21.90 -6.97
N GLU A 282 -9.17 -21.26 -6.07
CA GLU A 282 -9.37 -21.41 -4.62
C GLU A 282 -9.53 -20.02 -3.96
N ILE A 283 -10.45 -19.96 -2.99
CA ILE A 283 -10.63 -18.76 -2.17
C ILE A 283 -9.54 -18.71 -1.10
N ILE A 284 -8.92 -17.53 -0.94
CA ILE A 284 -7.99 -17.27 0.16
C ILE A 284 -8.47 -16.08 0.98
N LYS A 285 -8.04 -16.01 2.22
CA LYS A 285 -8.24 -14.83 3.07
C LYS A 285 -6.88 -14.43 3.66
N GLY A 286 -6.50 -13.20 3.37
CA GLY A 286 -5.21 -12.66 3.82
C GLY A 286 -3.99 -13.30 3.12
N PRO A 287 -2.80 -13.07 3.65
CA PRO A 287 -1.55 -13.38 2.96
C PRO A 287 -1.08 -14.84 3.08
N VAL A 288 -1.73 -15.65 3.94
CA VAL A 288 -1.32 -17.05 4.17
C VAL A 288 -1.82 -17.94 3.04
N LEU A 289 -0.90 -18.61 2.35
CA LEU A 289 -1.21 -19.44 1.20
C LEU A 289 -1.31 -20.93 1.59
N PRO A 290 -2.43 -21.62 1.31
CA PRO A 290 -2.67 -23.00 1.77
C PRO A 290 -1.94 -24.05 0.92
N PHE A 291 -0.71 -23.77 0.51
CA PHE A 291 0.08 -24.64 -0.33
C PHE A 291 1.33 -25.15 0.40
N ALA A 292 1.79 -26.34 0.01
CA ALA A 292 3.03 -26.90 0.53
C ALA A 292 4.26 -26.09 0.05
N ASP A 293 5.37 -26.23 0.76
CA ASP A 293 6.66 -25.67 0.33
C ASP A 293 7.03 -26.20 -1.06
N ASN A 294 7.64 -25.31 -1.88
CA ASN A 294 8.14 -25.67 -3.23
C ASN A 294 7.06 -26.25 -4.15
N SER A 295 5.87 -25.70 -4.14
CA SER A 295 4.75 -26.17 -4.97
C SER A 295 4.76 -25.58 -6.38
N PHE A 296 5.31 -24.38 -6.58
CA PHE A 296 5.19 -23.63 -7.83
C PHE A 296 6.55 -23.23 -8.40
N ASP A 297 6.64 -23.21 -9.73
CA ASP A 297 7.80 -22.70 -10.45
C ASP A 297 7.74 -21.19 -10.60
N VAL A 298 6.50 -20.64 -10.74
CA VAL A 298 6.25 -19.23 -10.89
C VAL A 298 5.01 -18.82 -10.09
N ALA A 299 5.15 -17.77 -9.29
CA ALA A 299 4.00 -17.02 -8.78
C ALA A 299 3.84 -15.73 -9.60
N ILE A 300 2.60 -15.34 -9.89
CA ILE A 300 2.27 -14.10 -10.61
C ILE A 300 1.27 -13.30 -9.77
N SER A 301 1.37 -11.97 -9.83
CA SER A 301 0.31 -11.06 -9.41
C SER A 301 0.09 -10.01 -10.48
N LEU A 302 -1.04 -10.08 -11.19
CA LEU A 302 -1.39 -9.17 -12.26
C LEU A 302 -2.48 -8.19 -11.81
N MET A 303 -2.13 -6.91 -11.66
CA MET A 303 -3.02 -5.80 -11.27
C MET A 303 -3.65 -5.94 -9.87
N SER A 304 -3.09 -6.79 -9.01
CA SER A 304 -3.59 -7.07 -7.65
C SER A 304 -2.56 -6.83 -6.55
N PHE A 305 -1.26 -6.84 -6.85
CA PHE A 305 -0.18 -6.73 -5.85
C PHE A 305 -0.31 -5.49 -4.94
N ARG A 306 -0.78 -4.37 -5.45
CA ARG A 306 -1.01 -3.13 -4.68
C ARG A 306 -1.98 -3.27 -3.51
N TYR A 307 -2.84 -4.29 -3.53
CA TYR A 307 -3.85 -4.55 -2.50
C TYR A 307 -3.39 -5.56 -1.45
N LEU A 308 -2.32 -6.31 -1.75
CA LEU A 308 -1.87 -7.43 -0.95
C LEU A 308 -1.01 -6.98 0.24
N ASP A 309 -0.92 -7.83 1.23
CA ASP A 309 -0.11 -7.67 2.44
C ASP A 309 1.35 -8.05 2.13
N TRP A 310 2.15 -7.09 1.73
CA TRP A 310 3.42 -7.32 1.06
C TRP A 310 4.42 -8.18 1.83
N ASP A 311 4.80 -7.81 3.06
CA ASP A 311 5.81 -8.57 3.81
C ASP A 311 5.33 -9.99 4.15
N PRO A 312 4.12 -10.20 4.72
CA PRO A 312 3.60 -11.55 4.96
C PRO A 312 3.46 -12.38 3.68
N LEU A 313 2.95 -11.79 2.60
CA LEU A 313 2.79 -12.48 1.32
C LEU A 313 4.14 -12.87 0.72
N LEU A 314 5.14 -11.98 0.75
CA LEU A 314 6.47 -12.34 0.23
C LEU A 314 7.11 -13.49 0.99
N HIS A 315 6.87 -13.59 2.30
CA HIS A 315 7.30 -14.76 3.08
C HIS A 315 6.68 -16.04 2.53
N GLU A 316 5.38 -16.03 2.29
CA GLU A 316 4.67 -17.18 1.71
C GLU A 316 5.14 -17.50 0.28
N ILE A 317 5.33 -16.48 -0.57
CA ILE A 317 5.85 -16.68 -1.93
C ILE A 317 7.22 -17.34 -1.91
N LYS A 318 8.12 -16.91 -1.03
CA LYS A 318 9.45 -17.54 -0.87
C LYS A 318 9.34 -18.98 -0.39
N ARG A 319 8.35 -19.31 0.42
CA ARG A 319 8.10 -20.67 0.93
C ARG A 319 7.59 -21.62 -0.16
N ILE A 320 6.56 -21.16 -0.90
CA ILE A 320 5.86 -22.01 -1.88
C ILE A 320 6.57 -22.11 -3.22
N THR A 321 7.48 -21.19 -3.53
CA THR A 321 8.22 -21.17 -4.79
C THR A 321 9.38 -22.17 -4.73
N ARG A 322 9.55 -22.97 -5.77
CA ARG A 322 10.67 -23.92 -5.92
C ARG A 322 12.00 -23.19 -6.02
N PRO A 323 13.11 -23.79 -5.62
CA PRO A 323 14.44 -23.25 -5.90
C PRO A 323 14.62 -22.92 -7.38
N GLY A 324 15.05 -21.71 -7.70
CA GLY A 324 15.17 -21.22 -9.07
C GLY A 324 13.87 -20.69 -9.70
N GLY A 325 12.75 -20.88 -9.03
CA GLY A 325 11.48 -20.27 -9.44
C GLY A 325 11.44 -18.77 -9.16
N LYS A 326 10.43 -18.07 -9.63
CA LYS A 326 10.36 -16.62 -9.54
C LYS A 326 8.96 -16.06 -9.27
N PHE A 327 8.94 -14.80 -8.87
CA PHE A 327 7.73 -14.01 -8.69
C PHE A 327 7.65 -12.89 -9.73
N LEU A 328 6.57 -12.86 -10.51
CA LEU A 328 6.31 -11.88 -11.54
C LEU A 328 5.17 -10.95 -11.08
N ILE A 329 5.40 -9.67 -11.13
CA ILE A 329 4.41 -8.66 -10.74
C ILE A 329 4.16 -7.72 -11.91
N ILE A 330 2.90 -7.45 -12.23
CA ILE A 330 2.51 -6.34 -13.08
C ILE A 330 1.43 -5.56 -12.35
N ASP A 331 1.63 -4.26 -12.17
CA ASP A 331 0.64 -3.46 -11.45
C ASP A 331 0.64 -2.00 -11.90
N MET A 332 -0.35 -1.27 -11.42
CA MET A 332 -0.51 0.16 -11.65
C MET A 332 -0.04 0.97 -10.44
N VAL A 333 0.77 2.00 -10.70
CA VAL A 333 1.25 2.93 -9.67
C VAL A 333 0.89 4.37 -10.02
N THR A 334 0.78 5.23 -9.00
CA THR A 334 0.54 6.67 -9.20
C THR A 334 1.84 7.44 -9.12
N VAL A 335 2.06 8.30 -10.11
CA VAL A 335 3.13 9.28 -10.10
C VAL A 335 2.81 10.42 -11.08
N PRO A 336 3.09 11.68 -10.73
CA PRO A 336 3.04 12.78 -11.70
C PRO A 336 4.10 12.60 -12.77
N VAL A 337 3.75 12.89 -14.01
CA VAL A 337 4.70 12.87 -15.13
C VAL A 337 5.68 14.04 -15.00
N ALA A 338 6.97 13.75 -15.06
CA ALA A 338 8.00 14.79 -15.14
C ALA A 338 8.11 15.34 -16.57
N THR A 339 8.54 16.60 -16.71
CA THR A 339 8.63 17.27 -18.04
C THR A 339 9.48 16.49 -19.05
N ARG A 340 10.56 15.87 -18.59
CA ARG A 340 11.46 15.03 -19.40
C ARG A 340 10.80 13.76 -19.96
N GLU A 341 9.65 13.37 -19.43
CA GLU A 341 8.93 12.14 -19.79
C GLU A 341 7.82 12.38 -20.82
N TYR A 342 7.53 13.63 -21.17
CA TYR A 342 6.48 13.96 -22.14
C TYR A 342 6.64 13.27 -23.51
N PRO A 343 7.84 13.11 -24.10
CA PRO A 343 7.98 12.37 -25.36
C PRO A 343 7.51 10.92 -25.23
N ARG A 344 7.87 10.24 -24.13
CA ARG A 344 7.42 8.87 -23.86
C ARG A 344 5.91 8.81 -23.60
N LEU A 345 5.37 9.73 -22.81
CA LEU A 345 3.93 9.83 -22.57
C LEU A 345 3.15 9.96 -23.88
N LEU A 346 3.60 10.82 -24.80
CA LEU A 346 2.94 10.99 -26.09
C LEU A 346 2.98 9.72 -26.93
N LYS A 347 4.14 9.05 -27.00
CA LYS A 347 4.30 7.76 -27.69
C LYS A 347 3.36 6.70 -27.12
N ASP A 348 3.33 6.55 -25.79
CA ASP A 348 2.50 5.57 -25.11
C ASP A 348 1.01 5.88 -25.28
N LYS A 349 0.62 7.16 -25.26
CA LYS A 349 -0.75 7.58 -25.56
C LYS A 349 -1.19 7.22 -26.98
N LEU A 350 -0.35 7.43 -27.98
CA LEU A 350 -0.64 7.04 -29.36
C LEU A 350 -0.79 5.53 -29.49
N ARG A 351 0.08 4.75 -28.84
CA ARG A 351 -0.01 3.29 -28.79
C ARG A 351 -1.31 2.83 -28.14
N THR A 352 -1.66 3.40 -27.00
CA THR A 352 -2.93 3.11 -26.30
C THR A 352 -4.14 3.41 -27.17
N MET A 353 -4.16 4.57 -27.86
CA MET A 353 -5.26 4.91 -28.77
C MET A 353 -5.37 3.93 -29.95
N LYS A 354 -4.25 3.45 -30.50
CA LYS A 354 -4.24 2.42 -31.54
C LYS A 354 -4.83 1.10 -31.02
N ASN A 355 -4.42 0.67 -29.83
CA ASN A 355 -4.92 -0.55 -29.19
C ASN A 355 -6.42 -0.45 -28.85
N GLN A 356 -6.89 0.69 -28.38
CA GLN A 356 -8.30 0.94 -28.11
C GLN A 356 -9.14 0.82 -29.39
N LYS A 357 -8.69 1.38 -30.51
CA LYS A 357 -9.37 1.23 -31.79
C LYS A 357 -9.41 -0.23 -32.26
N ALA A 358 -8.35 -0.99 -32.06
CA ALA A 358 -8.27 -2.40 -32.41
C ALA A 358 -9.15 -3.28 -31.51
N ASN A 359 -9.42 -2.86 -30.28
CA ASN A 359 -10.16 -3.59 -29.24
C ASN A 359 -11.35 -2.76 -28.71
N ALA A 360 -12.22 -2.28 -29.59
CA ALA A 360 -13.30 -1.36 -29.25
C ALA A 360 -14.27 -1.92 -28.18
N ARG A 361 -14.55 -3.22 -28.20
CA ARG A 361 -15.39 -3.88 -27.17
C ARG A 361 -14.77 -3.79 -25.79
N PHE A 362 -13.47 -4.02 -25.68
CA PHE A 362 -12.72 -3.87 -24.42
C PHE A 362 -12.75 -2.43 -23.92
N ASP A 363 -12.49 -1.45 -24.80
CA ASP A 363 -12.50 -0.03 -24.44
C ASP A 363 -13.88 0.42 -23.94
N GLU A 364 -14.97 -0.03 -24.58
CA GLU A 364 -16.33 0.26 -24.13
C GLU A 364 -16.64 -0.38 -22.77
N ALA A 365 -16.30 -1.66 -22.59
CA ALA A 365 -16.52 -2.37 -21.33
C ALA A 365 -15.69 -1.75 -20.19
N LEU A 366 -14.43 -1.40 -20.45
CA LEU A 366 -13.55 -0.72 -19.49
C LEU A 366 -14.11 0.66 -19.10
N LYS A 367 -14.62 1.45 -20.04
CA LYS A 367 -15.25 2.74 -19.76
C LYS A 367 -16.49 2.59 -18.88
N LYS A 368 -17.32 1.60 -19.13
CA LYS A 368 -18.50 1.29 -18.29
C LYS A 368 -18.05 0.95 -16.86
N LEU A 369 -17.07 0.06 -16.71
CA LEU A 369 -16.53 -0.35 -15.41
C LEU A 369 -15.97 0.85 -14.63
N VAL A 370 -15.03 1.61 -15.21
CA VAL A 370 -14.34 2.70 -14.48
C VAL A 370 -15.23 3.90 -14.20
N SER A 371 -16.35 4.05 -14.90
CA SER A 371 -17.34 5.09 -14.63
C SER A 371 -18.35 4.69 -13.57
N HIS A 372 -18.46 3.41 -13.23
CA HIS A 372 -19.44 2.89 -12.27
C HIS A 372 -19.20 3.45 -10.86
N PRO A 373 -20.25 3.86 -10.13
CA PRO A 373 -20.11 4.41 -8.78
C PRO A 373 -19.41 3.45 -7.80
N ASP A 374 -19.73 2.16 -7.85
CA ASP A 374 -19.17 1.16 -6.95
C ASP A 374 -17.68 0.88 -7.26
N TRP A 375 -17.28 0.94 -8.54
CA TRP A 375 -15.86 0.92 -8.90
C TRP A 375 -15.09 2.10 -8.29
N LYS A 376 -15.66 3.30 -8.35
CA LYS A 376 -15.04 4.48 -7.73
C LYS A 376 -14.97 4.36 -6.22
N ARG A 377 -16.02 3.83 -5.59
CA ARG A 377 -16.06 3.55 -4.15
C ARG A 377 -14.99 2.53 -3.76
N MET A 378 -14.87 1.44 -4.52
CA MET A 378 -13.83 0.42 -4.30
C MET A 378 -12.42 1.04 -4.34
N LEU A 379 -12.14 1.95 -5.28
CA LEU A 379 -10.86 2.65 -5.36
C LEU A 379 -10.60 3.64 -4.20
N GLU A 380 -11.63 4.10 -3.49
CA GLU A 380 -11.45 4.90 -2.27
C GLU A 380 -10.93 4.03 -1.12
N TYR A 381 -11.38 2.77 -1.03
CA TYR A 381 -10.90 1.80 -0.04
C TYR A 381 -9.56 1.16 -0.46
N ASN A 382 -9.34 0.99 -1.75
CA ASN A 382 -8.14 0.36 -2.32
C ASN A 382 -7.38 1.35 -3.23
N PRO A 383 -6.80 2.42 -2.69
CA PRO A 383 -6.14 3.44 -3.50
C PRO A 383 -4.86 2.89 -4.16
N ILE A 384 -4.55 3.43 -5.33
CA ILE A 384 -3.34 3.06 -6.07
C ILE A 384 -2.10 3.57 -5.34
N ARG A 385 -1.13 2.70 -5.10
CA ARG A 385 0.14 3.04 -4.43
C ARG A 385 1.02 3.96 -5.28
N SER A 386 1.91 4.69 -4.64
CA SER A 386 2.88 5.53 -5.37
C SER A 386 4.01 4.67 -5.96
N GLU A 387 4.53 5.10 -7.12
CA GLU A 387 5.63 4.42 -7.80
C GLU A 387 6.84 4.19 -6.90
N HIS A 388 7.27 5.23 -6.16
CA HIS A 388 8.46 5.11 -5.32
C HIS A 388 8.28 4.13 -4.16
N GLU A 389 7.06 4.01 -3.62
CA GLU A 389 6.74 3.07 -2.54
C GLU A 389 6.87 1.62 -3.03
N MET A 390 6.26 1.28 -4.16
CA MET A 390 6.36 -0.05 -4.75
C MET A 390 7.79 -0.35 -5.22
N LYS A 391 8.41 0.62 -5.91
CA LYS A 391 9.78 0.47 -6.42
C LYS A 391 10.79 0.17 -5.32
N TRP A 392 10.83 1.01 -4.28
CA TRP A 392 11.80 0.83 -3.21
C TRP A 392 11.56 -0.45 -2.42
N TYR A 393 10.29 -0.81 -2.23
CA TYR A 393 9.93 -2.05 -1.58
C TYR A 393 10.45 -3.25 -2.37
N LEU A 394 10.08 -3.40 -3.64
CA LEU A 394 10.46 -4.55 -4.45
C LEU A 394 11.98 -4.62 -4.68
N GLU A 395 12.61 -3.51 -5.05
CA GLU A 395 14.05 -3.46 -5.29
C GLU A 395 14.88 -3.72 -4.02
N SER A 396 14.33 -3.48 -2.83
CA SER A 396 15.00 -3.81 -1.56
C SER A 396 14.88 -5.28 -1.16
N ARG A 397 13.77 -5.92 -1.52
CA ARG A 397 13.50 -7.33 -1.20
C ARG A 397 14.13 -8.31 -2.21
N PHE A 398 14.44 -7.82 -3.41
CA PHE A 398 15.06 -8.55 -4.50
C PHE A 398 16.27 -7.77 -5.05
N PRO A 399 17.42 -7.80 -4.36
CA PRO A 399 18.62 -7.06 -4.76
C PRO A 399 19.07 -7.40 -6.19
N GLY A 400 19.43 -6.39 -6.97
CA GLY A 400 19.85 -6.57 -8.36
C GLY A 400 18.70 -6.48 -9.38
N GLN A 401 17.45 -6.69 -8.95
CA GLN A 401 16.29 -6.56 -9.82
C GLN A 401 15.78 -5.12 -9.90
N LYS A 402 15.14 -4.77 -11.01
CA LYS A 402 14.64 -3.41 -11.23
C LYS A 402 13.19 -3.43 -11.72
N MET A 403 12.42 -2.48 -11.22
CA MET A 403 11.06 -2.26 -11.68
C MET A 403 11.07 -1.57 -13.06
N GLU A 404 10.35 -2.15 -14.00
CA GLU A 404 10.21 -1.67 -15.37
C GLU A 404 8.91 -0.88 -15.55
N ILE A 405 8.91 0.07 -16.48
CA ILE A 405 7.71 0.82 -16.85
C ILE A 405 7.24 0.31 -18.20
N LEU A 406 6.08 -0.33 -18.25
CA LEU A 406 5.49 -0.84 -19.50
C LEU A 406 4.73 0.26 -20.25
N ASN A 407 3.94 1.05 -19.52
CA ASN A 407 3.09 2.08 -20.11
C ASN A 407 2.93 3.29 -19.18
N MET A 408 2.73 4.47 -19.75
CA MET A 408 2.58 5.73 -19.02
C MET A 408 1.27 6.44 -19.36
N ALA A 409 0.59 6.92 -18.30
CA ALA A 409 -0.51 7.87 -18.38
C ALA A 409 -0.20 9.12 -17.52
N TRP A 410 -1.04 10.14 -17.57
CA TRP A 410 -0.78 11.44 -16.90
C TRP A 410 -0.50 11.35 -15.38
N ASN A 411 -1.14 10.43 -14.68
CA ASN A 411 -1.02 10.31 -13.23
C ASN A 411 -0.74 8.88 -12.77
N SER A 412 -0.51 7.96 -13.73
CA SER A 412 -0.29 6.54 -13.43
C SER A 412 0.67 5.92 -14.43
N ARG A 413 1.24 4.79 -14.04
CA ARG A 413 2.08 3.93 -14.88
C ARG A 413 1.68 2.49 -14.66
N ILE A 414 1.75 1.70 -15.72
CA ILE A 414 1.81 0.25 -15.59
C ILE A 414 3.27 -0.11 -15.45
N VAL A 415 3.57 -0.84 -14.40
CA VAL A 415 4.92 -1.28 -14.05
C VAL A 415 4.96 -2.79 -13.98
N ALA A 416 6.13 -3.34 -14.26
CA ALA A 416 6.40 -4.77 -14.17
C ALA A 416 7.66 -5.03 -13.35
N PHE A 417 7.74 -6.20 -12.74
CA PHE A 417 8.86 -6.61 -11.92
C PHE A 417 9.04 -8.13 -11.98
N ASP A 418 10.26 -8.56 -12.35
CA ASP A 418 10.71 -9.95 -12.25
C ASP A 418 11.65 -10.05 -11.06
N SER A 419 11.32 -10.88 -10.08
CA SER A 419 12.16 -11.09 -8.89
C SER A 419 13.51 -11.74 -9.20
N GLY A 420 13.68 -12.29 -10.42
CA GLY A 420 14.71 -13.28 -10.64
C GLY A 420 14.46 -14.55 -9.81
N PRO A 421 15.43 -15.47 -9.74
CA PRO A 421 15.31 -16.64 -8.88
C PRO A 421 15.06 -16.25 -7.43
N VAL A 422 13.97 -16.77 -6.85
CA VAL A 422 13.64 -16.54 -5.44
C VAL A 422 14.61 -17.35 -4.57
N GLU A 423 15.43 -16.66 -3.78
CA GLU A 423 16.31 -17.28 -2.81
C GLU A 423 15.59 -17.44 -1.48
N ARG A 424 15.78 -18.58 -0.83
CA ARG A 424 15.37 -18.78 0.55
C ARG A 424 16.34 -18.01 1.45
N GLY A 425 16.00 -16.76 1.79
CA GLY A 425 16.71 -16.05 2.85
C GLY A 425 16.44 -16.72 4.19
N VAL A 426 17.46 -16.73 5.06
CA VAL A 426 17.28 -17.02 6.49
C VAL A 426 16.61 -15.77 7.11
N GLU A 427 15.37 -15.52 6.74
CA GLU A 427 14.57 -14.49 7.39
C GLU A 427 14.04 -15.12 8.69
N THR A 428 14.49 -14.59 9.82
CA THR A 428 13.87 -14.84 11.12
C THR A 428 12.37 -14.56 10.96
N ARG A 429 11.55 -15.59 11.12
CA ARG A 429 10.09 -15.47 11.17
C ARG A 429 9.76 -14.33 12.13
N LEU A 430 9.16 -13.26 11.65
CA LEU A 430 8.40 -12.38 12.52
C LEU A 430 7.23 -13.22 13.01
N THR A 431 7.38 -13.85 14.17
CA THR A 431 6.26 -14.46 14.86
C THR A 431 5.43 -13.31 15.39
N TYR A 432 4.30 -13.08 14.73
CA TYR A 432 3.23 -12.27 15.29
C TYR A 432 2.67 -13.04 16.48
N PRO A 433 2.45 -12.36 17.61
CA PRO A 433 1.89 -13.01 18.80
C PRO A 433 0.52 -13.59 18.53
#